data_78705051495405dd6183d643bb4f0998
#
_entry.id   78705051495405dd6183d643bb4f0998
#
_cell.length_a   1.000
_cell.length_b   1.000
_cell.length_c   1.000
_cell.angle_alpha   90.00
_cell.angle_beta   90.00
_cell.angle_gamma   90.00
#
_symmetry.space_group_name_H-M   'P 1'
#
loop_
_entity.id
_entity.type
_entity.pdbx_description
1 polymer ?
#
loop_
_entity_poly.entity_id
_entity_poly.type
_entity_poly.pdbx_seq_one_letter_code
_entity_poly.pdbx_strand_id
1 'polypeptide(L)'
;MNPEQIKKDWNSRGYSFGIFKDPPGQVWADFVHKTDELVVLVEGQIEIEIEGKSQQPPIGKEVFIPAKAKHTVRNVGKTINAWYYGYKKLIY
;
A
#
# COMPACT_ATOMS: atom_id res chain seq x y z
N MET A 1 4.45 9.65 12.31
CA MET A 1 3.64 9.76 11.07
C MET A 1 2.20 10.02 11.45
N ASN A 2 1.60 11.05 10.88
CA ASN A 2 0.27 11.50 11.25
C ASN A 2 -0.76 10.97 10.24
N PRO A 3 -1.62 10.00 10.61
CA PRO A 3 -2.59 9.42 9.67
C PRO A 3 -3.60 10.45 9.13
N GLU A 4 -4.02 11.40 9.95
CA GLU A 4 -4.97 12.41 9.50
C GLU A 4 -4.39 13.29 8.40
N GLN A 5 -3.11 13.60 8.47
CA GLN A 5 -2.43 14.41 7.49
C GLN A 5 -2.25 13.66 6.17
N ILE A 6 -1.91 12.38 6.25
CA ILE A 6 -1.78 11.52 5.06
C ILE A 6 -3.14 11.35 4.39
N LYS A 7 -4.18 11.10 5.17
CA LYS A 7 -5.54 10.99 4.66
C LYS A 7 -5.96 12.27 3.93
N LYS A 8 -5.68 13.42 4.51
CA LYS A 8 -6.01 14.71 3.92
C LYS A 8 -5.29 14.93 2.60
N ASP A 9 -3.99 14.62 2.57
CA ASP A 9 -3.18 14.73 1.36
C ASP A 9 -3.70 13.80 0.27
N TRP A 10 -3.94 12.54 0.60
CA TRP A 10 -4.43 11.56 -0.37
C TRP A 10 -5.81 11.94 -0.90
N ASN A 11 -6.71 12.39 -0.02
CA ASN A 11 -8.03 12.83 -0.45
C ASN A 11 -7.96 14.03 -1.40
N SER A 12 -7.04 14.97 -1.14
CA SER A 12 -6.85 16.13 -2.02
C SER A 12 -6.31 15.73 -3.39
N ARG A 13 -5.62 14.59 -3.48
CA ARG A 13 -5.09 14.05 -4.73
C ARG A 13 -6.06 13.09 -5.41
N GLY A 14 -7.25 12.89 -4.83
CA GLY A 14 -8.28 12.04 -5.40
C GLY A 14 -8.21 10.57 -4.97
N TYR A 15 -7.50 10.27 -3.87
CA TYR A 15 -7.36 8.90 -3.38
C TYR A 15 -8.21 8.67 -2.12
N SER A 16 -8.68 7.45 -1.93
CA SER A 16 -9.25 6.99 -0.67
C SER A 16 -8.15 6.78 0.37
N PHE A 17 -8.53 6.39 1.59
CA PHE A 17 -7.58 6.12 2.66
C PHE A 17 -8.12 4.98 3.52
N GLY A 18 -7.29 4.00 3.77
CA GLY A 18 -7.59 2.89 4.67
C GLY A 18 -6.34 2.42 5.38
N ILE A 19 -6.53 1.58 6.39
CA ILE A 19 -5.47 1.02 7.20
C ILE A 19 -5.61 -0.50 7.20
N PHE A 20 -4.51 -1.21 6.96
CA PHE A 20 -4.44 -2.66 7.06
C PHE A 20 -3.37 -3.07 8.07
N LYS A 21 -3.64 -4.16 8.77
CA LYS A 21 -2.66 -4.82 9.66
C LYS A 21 -2.64 -6.29 9.29
N ASP A 22 -1.43 -6.82 9.05
CA ASP A 22 -1.25 -8.21 8.67
C ASP A 22 -0.32 -8.93 9.64
N PRO A 23 -0.63 -10.20 10.00
CA PRO A 23 0.29 -11.01 10.78
C PRO A 23 1.54 -11.38 9.95
N PRO A 24 2.63 -11.82 10.62
CA PRO A 24 3.80 -12.30 9.90
C PRO A 24 3.45 -13.42 8.93
N GLY A 25 4.02 -13.38 7.74
CA GLY A 25 3.80 -14.40 6.73
C GLY A 25 2.56 -14.21 5.86
N GLN A 26 1.73 -13.21 6.15
CA GLN A 26 0.56 -12.93 5.31
C GLN A 26 0.99 -12.49 3.91
N VAL A 27 0.35 -13.08 2.90
CA VAL A 27 0.61 -12.77 1.50
C VAL A 27 -0.71 -12.42 0.81
N TRP A 28 -0.74 -11.26 0.19
CA TRP A 28 -1.83 -10.84 -0.70
C TRP A 28 -1.29 -10.94 -2.12
N ALA A 29 -1.57 -12.08 -2.79
CA ALA A 29 -0.90 -12.41 -4.04
C ALA A 29 -1.73 -12.05 -5.26
N ASP A 30 -1.01 -11.61 -6.30
CA ASP A 30 -1.52 -11.49 -7.67
C ASP A 30 -2.75 -10.60 -7.83
N PHE A 31 -2.77 -9.49 -7.10
CA PHE A 31 -3.85 -8.52 -7.21
C PHE A 31 -3.69 -7.66 -8.46
N VAL A 32 -4.84 -7.32 -9.05
CA VAL A 32 -4.91 -6.37 -10.16
C VAL A 32 -6.09 -5.45 -9.86
N HIS A 33 -5.83 -4.15 -9.78
CA HIS A 33 -6.87 -3.17 -9.53
C HIS A 33 -7.12 -2.30 -10.75
N LYS A 34 -8.35 -1.83 -10.90
CA LYS A 34 -8.73 -0.98 -12.03
C LYS A 34 -8.21 0.45 -11.91
N THR A 35 -7.79 0.84 -10.71
CA THR A 35 -7.35 2.20 -10.41
C THR A 35 -5.95 2.18 -9.83
N ASP A 36 -5.27 3.34 -9.87
CA ASP A 36 -3.99 3.53 -9.21
C ASP A 36 -4.15 3.37 -7.70
N GLU A 37 -3.09 2.89 -7.06
CA GLU A 37 -3.06 2.69 -5.60
C GLU A 37 -1.82 3.33 -5.00
N LEU A 38 -1.97 3.86 -3.78
CA LEU A 38 -0.87 4.35 -2.95
C LEU A 38 -0.76 3.47 -1.72
N VAL A 39 0.48 3.17 -1.29
CA VAL A 39 0.76 2.37 -0.09
C VAL A 39 1.87 3.04 0.69
N VAL A 40 1.72 3.11 2.02
CA VAL A 40 2.75 3.60 2.94
C VAL A 40 2.84 2.64 4.13
N LEU A 41 4.05 2.09 4.36
CA LEU A 41 4.30 1.27 5.54
C LEU A 41 4.40 2.16 6.78
N VAL A 42 3.70 1.77 7.85
CA VAL A 42 3.67 2.51 9.11
C VAL A 42 4.44 1.78 10.21
N GLU A 43 4.36 0.44 10.23
CA GLU A 43 4.94 -0.39 11.27
C GLU A 43 5.36 -1.73 10.68
N GLY A 44 6.47 -2.29 11.18
CA GLY A 44 6.95 -3.58 10.74
C GLY A 44 7.69 -3.54 9.42
N GLN A 45 7.58 -4.61 8.64
CA GLN A 45 8.25 -4.77 7.35
C GLN A 45 7.25 -5.21 6.30
N ILE A 46 7.47 -4.78 5.06
CA ILE A 46 6.61 -5.14 3.94
C ILE A 46 7.47 -5.32 2.68
N GLU A 47 7.09 -6.28 1.86
CA GLU A 47 7.63 -6.42 0.51
C GLU A 47 6.50 -6.22 -0.48
N ILE A 48 6.73 -5.38 -1.47
CA ILE A 48 5.76 -5.13 -2.53
C ILE A 48 6.40 -5.52 -3.86
N GLU A 49 5.77 -6.46 -4.55
CA GLU A 49 6.20 -6.88 -5.89
C GLU A 49 5.22 -6.33 -6.90
N ILE A 50 5.73 -5.57 -7.87
CA ILE A 50 4.91 -4.95 -8.93
C ILE A 50 5.47 -5.39 -10.27
N GLU A 51 4.66 -6.10 -11.06
CA GLU A 51 5.06 -6.59 -12.37
C GLU A 51 6.40 -7.32 -12.32
N GLY A 52 6.56 -8.20 -11.32
CA GLY A 52 7.76 -9.00 -11.14
C GLY A 52 8.94 -8.30 -10.46
N LYS A 53 8.83 -7.04 -10.11
CA LYS A 53 9.89 -6.28 -9.45
C LYS A 53 9.55 -6.07 -7.99
N SER A 54 10.42 -6.56 -7.09
CA SER A 54 10.20 -6.48 -5.64
C SER A 54 10.95 -5.30 -5.03
N GLN A 55 10.34 -4.71 -4.02
CA GLN A 55 10.97 -3.69 -3.20
C GLN A 55 10.52 -3.84 -1.75
N GLN A 56 11.36 -3.41 -0.82
CA GLN A 56 11.03 -3.35 0.60
C GLN A 56 11.11 -1.88 1.04
N PRO A 57 10.03 -1.12 0.88
CA PRO A 57 10.06 0.30 1.20
C PRO A 57 10.21 0.53 2.70
N PRO A 58 11.00 1.53 3.10
CA PRO A 58 11.08 1.89 4.52
C PRO A 58 9.79 2.52 5.01
N ILE A 59 9.62 2.56 6.33
CA ILE A 59 8.48 3.23 6.96
C ILE A 59 8.40 4.68 6.47
N GLY A 60 7.21 5.09 6.07
CA GLY A 60 6.94 6.46 5.64
C GLY A 60 7.12 6.74 4.16
N LYS A 61 7.68 5.80 3.40
CA LYS A 61 7.85 6.01 1.96
C LYS A 61 6.58 5.65 1.20
N GLU A 62 6.07 6.58 0.42
CA GLU A 62 4.91 6.34 -0.42
C GLU A 62 5.31 5.52 -1.64
N VAL A 63 4.56 4.45 -1.91
CA VAL A 63 4.76 3.58 -3.06
C VAL A 63 3.55 3.72 -3.98
N PHE A 64 3.81 3.90 -5.26
CA PHE A 64 2.78 4.02 -6.29
C PHE A 64 2.62 2.69 -7.03
N ILE A 65 1.40 2.18 -7.07
CA ILE A 65 1.06 0.97 -7.83
C ILE A 65 0.13 1.40 -8.96
N PRO A 66 0.58 1.33 -10.22
CA PRO A 66 -0.25 1.76 -11.34
C PRO A 66 -1.50 0.89 -11.51
N ALA A 67 -2.55 1.49 -12.05
CA ALA A 67 -3.75 0.75 -12.43
C ALA A 67 -3.39 -0.43 -13.34
N LYS A 68 -4.05 -1.56 -13.12
CA LYS A 68 -3.89 -2.80 -13.89
C LYS A 68 -2.54 -3.48 -13.74
N ALA A 69 -1.63 -2.95 -12.93
CA ALA A 69 -0.36 -3.62 -12.64
C ALA A 69 -0.59 -4.77 -11.67
N LYS A 70 -0.12 -5.95 -12.03
CA LYS A 70 -0.19 -7.12 -11.16
C LYS A 70 0.79 -6.95 -10.00
N HIS A 71 0.30 -7.10 -8.77
CA HIS A 71 1.15 -6.89 -7.59
C HIS A 71 0.84 -7.86 -6.47
N THR A 72 1.84 -8.06 -5.61
CA THR A 72 1.76 -8.92 -4.43
C THR A 72 2.34 -8.17 -3.26
N VAL A 73 1.68 -8.25 -2.11
CA VAL A 73 2.11 -7.61 -0.87
C VAL A 73 2.36 -8.71 0.17
N ARG A 74 3.56 -8.69 0.79
CA ARG A 74 3.97 -9.71 1.76
C ARG A 74 4.43 -9.07 3.06
N ASN A 75 4.00 -9.64 4.19
CA ASN A 75 4.63 -9.31 5.46
C ASN A 75 5.85 -10.21 5.60
N VAL A 76 7.03 -9.66 5.39
CA VAL A 76 8.31 -10.39 5.45
C VAL A 76 9.00 -10.24 6.80
N GLY A 77 8.36 -9.53 7.73
CA GLY A 77 8.89 -9.33 9.08
C GLY A 77 8.50 -10.45 10.03
N LYS A 78 8.91 -10.27 11.30
CA LYS A 78 8.60 -11.20 12.39
C LYS A 78 7.45 -10.73 13.27
N THR A 79 6.93 -9.54 13.01
CA THR A 79 5.85 -8.93 13.78
C THR A 79 4.70 -8.57 12.87
N ILE A 80 3.56 -8.20 13.46
CA ILE A 80 2.45 -7.59 12.72
C ILE A 80 2.98 -6.36 12.02
N ASN A 81 2.61 -6.17 10.74
CA ASN A 81 2.85 -4.90 10.07
C ASN A 81 1.57 -4.09 10.00
N ALA A 82 1.71 -2.79 9.80
CA ALA A 82 0.60 -1.89 9.55
C ALA A 82 0.95 -1.00 8.37
N TRP A 83 -0.02 -0.77 7.49
CA TRP A 83 0.20 0.06 6.33
C TRP A 83 -1.08 0.77 5.91
N TYR A 84 -0.90 1.95 5.33
CA TYR A 84 -1.99 2.72 4.74
C TYR A 84 -2.09 2.38 3.27
N TYR A 85 -3.32 2.35 2.76
CA TYR A 85 -3.57 2.14 1.34
C TYR A 85 -4.66 3.09 0.87
N GLY A 86 -4.59 3.47 -0.41
CA GLY A 86 -5.61 4.31 -1.01
C GLY A 86 -5.73 4.03 -2.49
N TYR A 87 -6.95 4.07 -2.98
CA TYR A 87 -7.24 3.87 -4.40
C TYR A 87 -7.70 5.17 -5.02
N LYS A 88 -7.25 5.42 -6.25
CA LYS A 88 -7.68 6.58 -7.02
C LYS A 88 -9.18 6.49 -7.26
N LYS A 89 -9.89 7.55 -6.87
CA LYS A 89 -11.34 7.59 -7.08
C LYS A 89 -11.63 7.90 -8.55
N LEU A 90 -12.59 7.16 -9.12
CA LEU A 90 -13.06 7.43 -10.47
C LEU A 90 -14.02 8.61 -10.42
N ILE A 91 -13.82 9.55 -11.34
CA ILE A 91 -14.68 10.71 -11.49
C ILE A 91 -15.44 10.56 -12.80
N TYR A 92 -16.76 10.62 -12.71
CA TYR A 92 -17.63 10.50 -13.88
C TYR A 92 -18.26 11.84 -14.20
#